data_0ea9986fa0d7413c1de192824c1293e6
#
_entry.id   0ea9986fa0d7413c1de192824c1293e6
#
_cell.length_a   1.000
_cell.length_b   1.000
_cell.length_c   1.000
_cell.angle_alpha   90.00
_cell.angle_beta   90.00
_cell.angle_gamma   90.00
#
_symmetry.space_group_name_H-M   'P 1'
#
loop_
_entity.id
_entity.type
_entity.pdbx_description
1 polymer ?
#
loop_
_entity_poly.entity_id
_entity_poly.type
_entity_poly.pdbx_seq_one_letter_code
_entity_poly.pdbx_strand_id
1 'polypeptide(L)'
;MDYSTRIFDFNTGRDIRDLQYAIFVFSYAFMGMIRSLMIKLGLADLSADRSSIAVMVLDDDERRHRWFRKRFAGDHLDIAATVEEAKVILSDASYDAIFLDHDLLPHHYESNDHDDFSSTGYAIAEFLNERADLQRAATIIVHTRNADAAIPMVQKLRETGRNVEYCAFPMLDLKIKNYWKR
;
A
#
# COMPACT_ATOMS: atom_id res chain seq x y z
N MET A 1 0.85 -43.98 31.48
CA MET A 1 -0.20 -44.77 30.80
C MET A 1 -1.08 -43.78 30.04
N ASP A 2 -0.85 -43.72 28.75
CA ASP A 2 -1.52 -42.77 27.86
C ASP A 2 -2.76 -43.45 27.25
N TYR A 3 -3.92 -43.06 27.68
CA TYR A 3 -5.20 -43.56 27.14
C TYR A 3 -5.65 -42.63 26.02
N SER A 4 -5.04 -42.75 24.83
CA SER A 4 -5.62 -42.17 23.64
C SER A 4 -6.85 -42.99 23.23
N THR A 5 -8.03 -42.51 23.60
CA THR A 5 -9.33 -43.13 23.26
C THR A 5 -9.50 -43.06 21.73
N ARG A 6 -9.29 -44.18 21.04
CA ARG A 6 -9.65 -44.34 19.62
C ARG A 6 -11.18 -44.46 19.55
N ILE A 7 -11.82 -43.44 19.00
CA ILE A 7 -13.26 -43.51 18.70
C ILE A 7 -13.37 -44.22 17.33
N PHE A 8 -13.83 -45.45 17.36
CA PHE A 8 -14.02 -46.30 16.19
C PHE A 8 -15.52 -46.37 15.84
N ASP A 9 -15.89 -46.05 14.59
CA ASP A 9 -17.25 -46.23 14.12
C ASP A 9 -17.46 -47.68 13.65
N PHE A 10 -18.20 -48.47 14.46
CA PHE A 10 -18.48 -49.89 14.23
C PHE A 10 -19.33 -50.17 12.99
N ASN A 11 -20.03 -49.16 12.42
CA ASN A 11 -20.90 -49.36 11.25
C ASN A 11 -20.15 -49.28 9.93
N THR A 12 -19.04 -48.53 9.85
CA THR A 12 -18.31 -48.31 8.58
C THR A 12 -16.89 -48.86 8.57
N GLY A 13 -16.37 -49.31 9.73
CA GLY A 13 -15.02 -49.85 9.87
C GLY A 13 -13.90 -48.82 9.66
N ARG A 14 -14.22 -47.52 9.68
CA ARG A 14 -13.27 -46.44 9.44
C ARG A 14 -13.04 -45.64 10.72
N ASP A 15 -11.81 -45.18 10.93
CA ASP A 15 -11.50 -44.25 12.01
C ASP A 15 -12.11 -42.87 11.69
N ILE A 16 -12.86 -42.32 12.66
CA ILE A 16 -13.52 -41.01 12.52
C ILE A 16 -12.47 -39.92 12.20
N ARG A 17 -11.22 -40.09 12.65
CA ARG A 17 -10.12 -39.19 12.32
C ARG A 17 -9.74 -39.19 10.84
N ASP A 18 -9.81 -40.35 10.17
CA ASP A 18 -9.55 -40.46 8.73
C ASP A 18 -10.65 -39.77 7.94
N LEU A 19 -11.90 -39.85 8.39
CA LEU A 19 -13.04 -39.16 7.81
C LEU A 19 -12.91 -37.62 8.00
N GLN A 20 -12.55 -37.18 9.19
CA GLN A 20 -12.32 -35.75 9.47
C GLN A 20 -11.15 -35.21 8.66
N TYR A 21 -10.06 -35.97 8.53
CA TYR A 21 -8.92 -35.59 7.71
C TYR A 21 -9.29 -35.53 6.22
N ALA A 22 -10.04 -36.48 5.71
CA ALA A 22 -10.52 -36.49 4.33
C ALA A 22 -11.45 -35.30 4.04
N ILE A 23 -12.37 -34.96 4.97
CA ILE A 23 -13.24 -33.77 4.86
C ILE A 23 -12.40 -32.48 4.87
N PHE A 24 -11.41 -32.40 5.74
CA PHE A 24 -10.50 -31.24 5.82
C PHE A 24 -9.73 -31.04 4.51
N VAL A 25 -9.09 -32.10 4.00
CA VAL A 25 -8.32 -32.07 2.74
C VAL A 25 -9.22 -31.72 1.56
N PHE A 26 -10.43 -32.33 1.49
CA PHE A 26 -11.39 -32.03 0.43
C PHE A 26 -11.90 -30.59 0.48
N SER A 27 -12.19 -30.09 1.67
CA SER A 27 -12.58 -28.69 1.90
C SER A 27 -11.48 -27.72 1.46
N TYR A 28 -10.22 -28.03 1.77
CA TYR A 28 -9.08 -27.18 1.40
C TYR A 28 -8.84 -27.16 -0.13
N ALA A 29 -8.92 -28.33 -0.76
CA ALA A 29 -8.80 -28.46 -2.23
C ALA A 29 -9.96 -27.76 -2.95
N PHE A 30 -11.19 -27.88 -2.44
CA PHE A 30 -12.37 -27.24 -2.98
C PHE A 30 -12.32 -25.72 -2.86
N MET A 31 -11.88 -25.19 -1.71
CA MET A 31 -11.65 -23.75 -1.52
C MET A 31 -10.56 -23.22 -2.44
N GLY A 32 -9.48 -23.98 -2.66
CA GLY A 32 -8.43 -23.62 -3.61
C GLY A 32 -8.93 -23.58 -5.07
N MET A 33 -9.79 -24.51 -5.45
CA MET A 33 -10.41 -24.53 -6.78
C MET A 33 -11.37 -23.34 -7.00
N ILE A 34 -12.23 -23.04 -6.01
CA ILE A 34 -13.12 -21.87 -6.04
C ILE A 34 -12.30 -20.59 -6.15
N ARG A 35 -11.26 -20.43 -5.33
CA ARG A 35 -10.35 -19.27 -5.36
C ARG A 35 -9.73 -19.10 -6.76
N SER A 36 -9.23 -20.20 -7.36
CA SER A 36 -8.66 -20.18 -8.72
C SER A 36 -9.67 -19.77 -9.78
N LEU A 37 -10.91 -20.23 -9.67
CA LEU A 37 -12.00 -19.86 -10.57
C LEU A 37 -12.38 -18.38 -10.41
N MET A 38 -12.51 -17.91 -9.17
CA MET A 38 -12.82 -16.51 -8.86
C MET A 38 -11.75 -15.56 -9.42
N ILE A 39 -10.47 -15.94 -9.33
CA ILE A 39 -9.35 -15.20 -9.93
C ILE A 39 -9.47 -15.14 -11.45
N LYS A 40 -9.76 -16.27 -12.11
CA LYS A 40 -9.93 -16.34 -13.57
C LYS A 40 -11.11 -15.53 -14.07
N LEU A 41 -12.17 -15.40 -13.26
CA LEU A 41 -13.36 -14.59 -13.57
C LEU A 41 -13.19 -13.12 -13.18
N GLY A 42 -12.04 -12.72 -12.61
CA GLY A 42 -11.81 -11.36 -12.13
C GLY A 42 -12.68 -10.97 -10.93
N LEU A 43 -13.27 -11.95 -10.24
CA LEU A 43 -14.16 -11.77 -9.08
C LEU A 43 -13.42 -11.88 -7.74
N ALA A 44 -12.18 -12.39 -7.73
CA ALA A 44 -11.31 -12.42 -6.57
C ALA A 44 -10.01 -11.70 -6.90
N ASP A 45 -9.64 -10.78 -6.04
CA ASP A 45 -8.36 -10.10 -6.11
C ASP A 45 -7.26 -11.03 -5.59
N LEU A 46 -6.13 -11.13 -6.30
CA LEU A 46 -4.94 -11.86 -5.84
C LEU A 46 -4.28 -11.22 -4.61
N SER A 47 -4.79 -10.07 -4.17
CA SER A 47 -4.27 -9.28 -3.06
C SER A 47 -4.40 -9.94 -1.67
N ALA A 48 -5.02 -11.12 -1.57
CA ALA A 48 -5.35 -11.75 -0.29
C ALA A 48 -4.16 -12.40 0.46
N ASP A 49 -2.94 -12.33 -0.08
CA ASP A 49 -1.79 -13.05 0.49
C ASP A 49 -0.83 -12.19 1.33
N ARG A 50 -1.03 -10.87 1.41
CA ARG A 50 -0.23 -10.01 2.31
C ARG A 50 -1.10 -9.35 3.38
N SER A 51 -0.49 -9.04 4.52
CA SER A 51 -1.12 -8.18 5.53
C SER A 51 -1.49 -6.83 4.93
N SER A 52 -2.62 -6.26 5.38
CA SER A 52 -2.99 -4.87 5.06
C SER A 52 -1.87 -3.93 5.49
N ILE A 53 -1.57 -2.94 4.66
CA ILE A 53 -0.62 -1.88 4.95
C ILE A 53 -1.33 -0.54 5.11
N ALA A 54 -0.66 0.39 5.79
CA ALA A 54 -1.09 1.78 5.89
C ALA A 54 -0.43 2.61 4.79
N VAL A 55 -1.23 3.30 4.01
CA VAL A 55 -0.81 4.09 2.84
C VAL A 55 -1.29 5.52 2.97
N MET A 56 -0.41 6.48 2.72
CA MET A 56 -0.73 7.90 2.64
C MET A 56 -0.41 8.42 1.25
N VAL A 57 -1.29 9.25 0.69
CA VAL A 57 -1.14 9.89 -0.62
C VAL A 57 -1.34 11.39 -0.47
N LEU A 58 -0.41 12.18 -0.98
CA LEU A 58 -0.57 13.61 -1.23
C LEU A 58 -0.66 13.85 -2.74
N ASP A 59 -1.81 14.31 -3.20
CA ASP A 59 -2.11 14.50 -4.61
C ASP A 59 -3.39 15.33 -4.75
N ASP A 60 -3.52 16.25 -5.69
CA ASP A 60 -4.70 17.08 -5.90
C ASP A 60 -5.66 16.53 -6.98
N ASP A 61 -5.22 15.55 -7.78
CA ASP A 61 -6.02 15.01 -8.89
C ASP A 61 -6.97 13.89 -8.44
N GLU A 62 -8.27 14.17 -8.42
CA GLU A 62 -9.33 13.22 -8.11
C GLU A 62 -9.33 11.94 -8.98
N ARG A 63 -8.77 11.99 -10.19
CA ARG A 63 -8.64 10.79 -11.05
C ARG A 63 -7.56 9.89 -10.51
N ARG A 64 -6.46 10.48 -10.01
CA ARG A 64 -5.35 9.75 -9.36
C ARG A 64 -5.82 9.22 -8.00
N HIS A 65 -6.61 9.96 -7.21
CA HIS A 65 -7.24 9.45 -5.99
C HIS A 65 -8.07 8.18 -6.24
N ARG A 66 -8.92 8.17 -7.29
CA ARG A 66 -9.69 6.96 -7.66
C ARG A 66 -8.80 5.80 -8.03
N TRP A 67 -7.69 6.06 -8.71
CA TRP A 67 -6.71 5.03 -9.05
C TRP A 67 -6.05 4.45 -7.79
N PHE A 68 -5.62 5.29 -6.83
CA PHE A 68 -5.05 4.86 -5.56
C PHE A 68 -6.05 4.04 -4.75
N ARG A 69 -7.31 4.49 -4.61
CA ARG A 69 -8.37 3.73 -3.92
C ARG A 69 -8.58 2.34 -4.53
N LYS A 70 -8.54 2.23 -5.85
CA LYS A 70 -8.63 0.93 -6.54
C LYS A 70 -7.37 0.09 -6.31
N ARG A 71 -6.20 0.70 -6.34
CA ARG A 71 -4.92 0.01 -6.24
C ARG A 71 -4.65 -0.53 -4.85
N PHE A 72 -5.08 0.18 -3.83
CA PHE A 72 -4.93 -0.15 -2.41
C PHE A 72 -6.26 -0.60 -1.77
N ALA A 73 -7.18 -1.15 -2.55
CA ALA A 73 -8.41 -1.74 -2.02
C ALA A 73 -8.08 -2.87 -1.03
N GLY A 74 -8.58 -2.76 0.22
CA GLY A 74 -8.25 -3.68 1.32
C GLY A 74 -7.05 -3.27 2.19
N ASP A 75 -6.39 -2.16 1.85
CA ASP A 75 -5.40 -1.50 2.70
C ASP A 75 -6.04 -0.31 3.44
N HIS A 76 -5.36 0.19 4.48
CA HIS A 76 -5.70 1.48 5.06
C HIS A 76 -5.14 2.59 4.19
N LEU A 77 -5.99 3.48 3.66
CA LEU A 77 -5.59 4.51 2.72
C LEU A 77 -6.11 5.87 3.14
N ASP A 78 -5.20 6.78 3.45
CA ASP A 78 -5.47 8.20 3.67
C ASP A 78 -4.98 9.03 2.48
N ILE A 79 -5.80 9.99 2.06
CA ILE A 79 -5.50 10.87 0.92
C ILE A 79 -5.64 12.32 1.39
N ALA A 80 -4.60 13.11 1.16
CA ALA A 80 -4.58 14.55 1.32
C ALA A 80 -4.53 15.23 -0.05
N ALA A 81 -5.27 16.30 -0.21
CA ALA A 81 -5.21 17.17 -1.40
C ALA A 81 -4.34 18.40 -1.18
N THR A 82 -4.02 18.73 0.08
CA THR A 82 -3.24 19.90 0.47
C THR A 82 -2.07 19.54 1.39
N VAL A 83 -1.09 20.43 1.45
CA VAL A 83 0.07 20.31 2.36
C VAL A 83 -0.38 20.27 3.81
N GLU A 84 -1.35 21.10 4.20
CA GLU A 84 -1.84 21.20 5.57
C GLU A 84 -2.51 19.90 6.01
N GLU A 85 -3.38 19.33 5.17
CA GLU A 85 -4.00 18.03 5.43
C GLU A 85 -2.94 16.93 5.58
N ALA A 86 -1.94 16.91 4.68
CA ALA A 86 -0.87 15.94 4.72
C ALA A 86 -0.04 16.03 6.01
N LYS A 87 0.27 17.23 6.50
CA LYS A 87 1.00 17.43 7.77
C LYS A 87 0.23 16.89 8.97
N VAL A 88 -1.09 17.09 9.01
CA VAL A 88 -1.96 16.55 10.08
C VAL A 88 -1.92 15.02 10.02
N ILE A 89 -2.24 14.44 8.88
CA ILE A 89 -2.30 12.99 8.66
C ILE A 89 -0.96 12.32 9.02
N LEU A 90 0.17 12.88 8.57
CA LEU A 90 1.52 12.35 8.84
C LEU A 90 1.95 12.49 10.29
N SER A 91 1.35 13.42 11.05
CA SER A 91 1.62 13.60 12.48
C SER A 91 0.81 12.63 13.34
N ASP A 92 -0.39 12.25 12.90
CA ASP A 92 -1.36 11.50 13.70
C ASP A 92 -1.23 9.98 13.54
N ALA A 93 -0.71 9.50 12.40
CA ALA A 93 -0.58 8.09 12.11
C ALA A 93 0.78 7.73 11.50
N SER A 94 1.12 6.43 11.52
CA SER A 94 2.32 5.87 10.87
C SER A 94 1.93 5.07 9.63
N TYR A 95 2.75 5.19 8.58
CA TYR A 95 2.49 4.58 7.28
C TYR A 95 3.62 3.65 6.84
N ASP A 96 3.27 2.61 6.09
CA ASP A 96 4.22 1.72 5.40
C ASP A 96 4.65 2.30 4.06
N ALA A 97 3.74 3.03 3.41
CA ALA A 97 3.94 3.65 2.11
C ALA A 97 3.42 5.09 2.09
N ILE A 98 4.21 6.01 1.55
CA ILE A 98 3.84 7.41 1.37
C ILE A 98 4.09 7.79 -0.07
N PHE A 99 3.07 8.35 -0.73
CA PHE A 99 3.14 8.82 -2.11
C PHE A 99 2.99 10.34 -2.11
N LEU A 100 3.95 11.05 -2.71
CA LEU A 100 3.98 12.51 -2.74
C LEU A 100 3.99 13.01 -4.18
N ASP A 101 2.97 13.77 -4.59
CA ASP A 101 3.07 14.64 -5.75
C ASP A 101 3.75 15.95 -5.38
N HIS A 102 4.39 16.60 -6.33
CA HIS A 102 4.97 17.92 -6.16
C HIS A 102 3.94 19.01 -6.45
N ASP A 103 3.25 18.89 -7.60
CA ASP A 103 2.40 19.94 -8.14
C ASP A 103 0.97 19.75 -7.65
N LEU A 104 0.56 20.57 -6.66
CA LEU A 104 -0.74 20.45 -5.97
C LEU A 104 -1.76 21.52 -6.38
N LEU A 105 -1.41 22.42 -7.29
CA LEU A 105 -2.28 23.50 -7.75
C LEU A 105 -2.16 23.66 -9.26
N PRO A 106 -3.23 24.07 -9.98
CA PRO A 106 -3.21 24.20 -11.44
C PRO A 106 -2.07 25.06 -11.97
N HIS A 107 -1.69 26.13 -11.31
CA HIS A 107 -0.61 27.01 -11.73
C HIS A 107 0.79 26.40 -11.59
N HIS A 108 0.96 25.37 -10.74
CA HIS A 108 2.21 24.63 -10.65
C HIS A 108 2.55 23.85 -11.92
N TYR A 109 1.54 23.54 -12.75
CA TYR A 109 1.73 22.88 -14.05
C TYR A 109 2.11 23.84 -15.19
N GLU A 110 1.97 25.14 -14.97
CA GLU A 110 2.17 26.16 -16.01
C GLU A 110 3.58 26.79 -15.98
N SER A 111 4.29 26.69 -14.83
CA SER A 111 5.61 27.28 -14.62
C SER A 111 6.47 26.40 -13.73
N ASN A 112 7.76 26.31 -14.03
CA ASN A 112 8.77 25.71 -13.15
C ASN A 112 9.37 26.75 -12.18
N ASP A 113 8.96 28.00 -12.26
CA ASP A 113 9.42 29.09 -11.40
C ASP A 113 8.45 29.21 -10.22
N HIS A 114 8.64 28.38 -9.21
CA HIS A 114 7.84 28.36 -8.00
C HIS A 114 8.54 29.15 -6.91
N ASP A 115 8.22 30.43 -6.79
CA ASP A 115 8.66 31.26 -5.66
C ASP A 115 8.04 30.78 -4.31
N ASP A 116 7.00 29.96 -4.37
CA ASP A 116 6.30 29.44 -3.19
C ASP A 116 6.28 27.90 -3.12
N PHE A 117 7.36 27.36 -2.58
CA PHE A 117 7.45 25.93 -2.29
C PHE A 117 6.51 25.48 -1.14
N SER A 118 5.95 26.43 -0.37
CA SER A 118 5.13 26.12 0.81
C SER A 118 3.82 25.42 0.44
N SER A 119 3.30 25.63 -0.77
CA SER A 119 2.07 25.01 -1.29
C SER A 119 2.32 23.78 -2.17
N THR A 120 3.57 23.33 -2.31
CA THR A 120 3.94 22.15 -3.11
C THR A 120 4.27 20.95 -2.22
N GLY A 121 4.37 19.76 -2.83
CA GLY A 121 4.83 18.56 -2.12
C GLY A 121 6.24 18.69 -1.53
N TYR A 122 7.04 19.65 -1.98
CA TYR A 122 8.34 19.95 -1.38
C TYR A 122 8.22 20.37 0.09
N ALA A 123 7.16 21.10 0.46
CA ALA A 123 6.90 21.47 1.85
C ALA A 123 6.72 20.24 2.79
N ILE A 124 6.24 19.11 2.26
CA ILE A 124 6.19 17.86 3.03
C ILE A 124 7.58 17.24 3.15
N ALA A 125 8.43 17.37 2.14
CA ALA A 125 9.82 16.93 2.25
C ALA A 125 10.59 17.72 3.33
N GLU A 126 10.39 19.03 3.42
CA GLU A 126 10.93 19.88 4.49
C GLU A 126 10.37 19.51 5.86
N PHE A 127 9.04 19.41 5.97
CA PHE A 127 8.37 19.03 7.22
C PHE A 127 8.90 17.69 7.77
N LEU A 128 9.00 16.65 6.92
CA LEU A 128 9.55 15.37 7.33
C LEU A 128 11.05 15.43 7.63
N ASN A 129 11.79 16.33 7.03
CA ASN A 129 13.19 16.54 7.32
C ASN A 129 13.40 17.19 8.70
N GLU A 130 12.59 18.19 9.04
CA GLU A 130 12.57 18.84 10.36
C GLU A 130 12.07 17.89 11.46
N ARG A 131 11.11 17.02 11.13
CA ARG A 131 10.53 16.01 12.02
C ARG A 131 11.10 14.62 11.69
N ALA A 132 12.40 14.48 11.95
CA ALA A 132 13.13 13.25 11.64
C ALA A 132 12.63 12.02 12.43
N ASP A 133 11.85 12.20 13.48
CA ASP A 133 11.18 11.17 14.28
C ASP A 133 9.97 10.53 13.57
N LEU A 134 9.27 11.29 12.70
CA LEU A 134 8.07 10.82 12.00
C LEU A 134 8.40 9.93 10.80
N GLN A 135 7.56 8.96 10.49
CA GLN A 135 7.53 8.16 9.25
C GLN A 135 8.87 7.51 8.87
N ARG A 136 9.68 7.11 9.85
CA ARG A 136 11.05 6.58 9.61
C ARG A 136 11.09 5.26 8.86
N ALA A 137 10.10 4.41 9.08
CA ALA A 137 10.01 3.08 8.48
C ALA A 137 9.32 3.09 7.13
N ALA A 138 8.67 4.20 6.75
CA ALA A 138 7.92 4.31 5.52
C ALA A 138 8.81 4.24 4.27
N THR A 139 8.33 3.58 3.22
CA THR A 139 8.86 3.76 1.87
C THR A 139 8.14 4.95 1.23
N ILE A 140 8.90 5.98 0.85
CA ILE A 140 8.36 7.20 0.25
C ILE A 140 8.60 7.16 -1.26
N ILE A 141 7.55 7.40 -2.04
CA ILE A 141 7.63 7.51 -3.49
C ILE A 141 7.16 8.91 -3.92
N VAL A 142 8.08 9.68 -4.48
CA VAL A 142 7.74 10.94 -5.15
C VAL A 142 7.24 10.60 -6.55
N HIS A 143 5.98 10.96 -6.88
CA HIS A 143 5.32 10.48 -8.11
C HIS A 143 4.91 11.60 -9.09
N THR A 144 5.45 12.77 -8.94
CA THR A 144 5.19 13.91 -9.84
C THR A 144 5.60 13.61 -11.28
N ARG A 145 4.98 14.31 -12.23
CA ARG A 145 5.43 14.34 -13.64
C ARG A 145 6.65 15.24 -13.85
N ASN A 146 6.85 16.20 -12.96
CA ASN A 146 7.96 17.13 -12.99
C ASN A 146 9.21 16.48 -12.39
N ALA A 147 10.04 15.87 -13.23
CA ALA A 147 11.25 15.18 -12.79
C ALA A 147 12.27 16.13 -12.13
N ASP A 148 12.36 17.38 -12.60
CA ASP A 148 13.29 18.38 -12.07
C ASP A 148 12.88 18.77 -10.64
N ALA A 149 11.59 18.88 -10.36
CA ALA A 149 11.06 19.14 -9.02
C ALA A 149 11.15 17.89 -8.09
N ALA A 150 11.11 16.69 -8.65
CA ALA A 150 11.25 15.46 -7.88
C ALA A 150 12.66 15.30 -7.26
N ILE A 151 13.70 15.74 -7.97
CA ILE A 151 15.09 15.56 -7.52
C ILE A 151 15.37 16.23 -6.18
N PRO A 152 15.07 17.53 -5.95
CA PRO A 152 15.27 18.18 -4.67
C PRO A 152 14.41 17.56 -3.56
N MET A 153 13.17 17.14 -3.83
CA MET A 153 12.34 16.43 -2.84
C MET A 153 13.01 15.13 -2.36
N VAL A 154 13.46 14.31 -3.30
CA VAL A 154 14.14 13.04 -2.99
C VAL A 154 15.43 13.28 -2.20
N GLN A 155 16.23 14.28 -2.59
CA GLN A 155 17.46 14.65 -1.90
C GLN A 155 17.16 15.09 -0.47
N LYS A 156 16.19 15.99 -0.29
CA LYS A 156 15.78 16.52 0.99
C LYS A 156 15.35 15.42 1.97
N LEU A 157 14.51 14.52 1.53
CA LEU A 157 14.04 13.40 2.34
C LEU A 157 15.16 12.40 2.69
N ARG A 158 16.14 12.23 1.80
CA ARG A 158 17.31 11.35 2.05
C ARG A 158 18.29 11.91 3.07
N GLU A 159 18.33 13.22 3.31
CA GLU A 159 19.19 13.84 4.31
C GLU A 159 18.99 13.24 5.72
N THR A 160 17.78 12.80 6.04
CA THR A 160 17.44 12.14 7.29
C THR A 160 17.44 10.59 7.23
N GLY A 161 18.01 10.02 6.17
CA GLY A 161 18.18 8.57 6.02
C GLY A 161 16.91 7.81 5.68
N ARG A 162 15.88 8.47 5.09
CA ARG A 162 14.62 7.84 4.69
C ARG A 162 14.79 7.01 3.41
N ASN A 163 13.99 5.96 3.30
CA ASN A 163 13.88 5.20 2.06
C ASN A 163 12.99 5.94 1.06
N VAL A 164 13.60 6.61 0.09
CA VAL A 164 12.89 7.49 -0.86
C VAL A 164 13.32 7.20 -2.29
N GLU A 165 12.33 7.12 -3.19
CA GLU A 165 12.56 6.97 -4.62
C GLU A 165 11.65 7.91 -5.43
N TYR A 166 12.11 8.28 -6.63
CA TYR A 166 11.28 8.89 -7.65
C TYR A 166 10.69 7.81 -8.57
N CYS A 167 9.40 7.94 -8.86
CA CYS A 167 8.73 7.10 -9.85
C CYS A 167 7.55 7.87 -10.46
N ALA A 168 7.68 8.35 -11.70
CA ALA A 168 6.60 9.07 -12.36
C ALA A 168 5.28 8.27 -12.32
N PHE A 169 4.15 8.96 -12.13
CA PHE A 169 2.83 8.34 -11.92
C PHE A 169 2.49 7.21 -12.91
N PRO A 170 2.75 7.33 -14.24
CA PRO A 170 2.44 6.24 -15.17
C PRO A 170 3.18 4.92 -14.90
N MET A 171 4.29 4.98 -14.16
CA MET A 171 5.13 3.82 -13.84
C MET A 171 4.83 3.23 -12.45
N LEU A 172 3.97 3.87 -11.66
CA LEU A 172 3.69 3.47 -10.28
C LEU A 172 3.16 2.04 -10.16
N ASP A 173 2.35 1.57 -11.10
CA ASP A 173 1.77 0.21 -11.02
C ASP A 173 2.85 -0.87 -10.99
N LEU A 174 3.89 -0.72 -11.80
CA LEU A 174 5.05 -1.62 -11.81
C LEU A 174 5.86 -1.50 -10.51
N LYS A 175 6.05 -0.27 -10.02
CA LYS A 175 6.79 0.00 -8.81
C LYS A 175 6.11 -0.59 -7.58
N ILE A 176 4.80 -0.37 -7.44
CA ILE A 176 3.99 -0.91 -6.34
C ILE A 176 4.01 -2.45 -6.33
N LYS A 177 3.91 -3.10 -7.48
CA LYS A 177 4.01 -4.56 -7.60
C LYS A 177 5.35 -5.12 -7.10
N ASN A 178 6.42 -4.35 -7.18
CA ASN A 178 7.73 -4.79 -6.71
C ASN A 178 7.86 -4.65 -5.18
N TYR A 179 7.33 -3.59 -4.59
CA TYR A 179 7.42 -3.34 -3.15
C TYR A 179 6.36 -4.09 -2.34
N TRP A 180 5.12 -4.03 -2.78
CA TRP A 180 3.97 -4.58 -2.05
C TRP A 180 3.25 -5.60 -2.92
N LYS A 181 3.91 -6.75 -3.15
CA LYS A 181 3.32 -7.87 -3.91
C LYS A 181 1.99 -8.28 -3.30
N ARG A 182 0.99 -8.34 -4.15
CA ARG A 182 -0.34 -8.85 -3.81
C ARG A 182 -0.54 -10.23 -4.39
#